data_ef12c759a7bf2849bcd8dc57a1059dc9
#
_entry.id   ef12c759a7bf2849bcd8dc57a1059dc9
#
_cell.length_a   1.000
_cell.length_b   1.000
_cell.length_c   1.000
_cell.angle_alpha   90.00
_cell.angle_beta   90.00
_cell.angle_gamma   90.00
#
_symmetry.space_group_name_H-M   'P 1'
#
loop_
_entity.id
_entity.type
_entity.pdbx_description
1 polymer ?
#
loop_
_entity_poly.entity_id
_entity_poly.type
_entity_poly.pdbx_seq_one_letter_code
_entity_poly.pdbx_strand_id
1 'polypeptide(L)'
;LIYISMGTVNNDMTTFYKNCIDALGSSDYQVVISVGNQVDIKLLEGYAASSNSKAEFCILPYVDQIAVLQKADVFLTHCGMNSVSEALYFKVPLVMYPQTNEQKGVAFRVDELGAGLYLTDETVMGIQTAFHEVIQNEMYQKHAGEISDSFARCGGCKKAVEKIVEVFA
;
A
#
# COMPACT_ATOMS: atom_id res chain seq x y z
N LEU A 1 -7.05 1.36 9.86
CA LEU A 1 -6.03 0.32 9.60
C LEU A 1 -5.02 0.80 8.56
N ILE A 2 -3.74 0.73 8.85
CA ILE A 2 -2.65 0.96 7.90
C ILE A 2 -2.13 -0.40 7.40
N TYR A 3 -1.96 -0.53 6.09
CA TYR A 3 -1.31 -1.68 5.48
C TYR A 3 0.05 -1.30 4.90
N ILE A 4 1.07 -2.14 5.08
CA ILE A 4 2.43 -1.92 4.54
C ILE A 4 2.90 -3.22 3.86
N SER A 5 3.30 -3.14 2.58
CA SER A 5 3.93 -4.25 1.87
C SER A 5 4.84 -3.77 0.75
N MET A 6 6.08 -4.25 0.78
CA MET A 6 7.07 -3.97 -0.26
C MET A 6 7.14 -5.07 -1.33
N GLY A 7 6.12 -5.92 -1.37
CA GLY A 7 6.03 -7.03 -2.34
C GLY A 7 6.86 -8.24 -1.94
N THR A 8 7.09 -9.13 -2.91
CA THR A 8 7.69 -10.45 -2.66
C THR A 8 9.12 -10.62 -3.19
N VAL A 9 9.64 -9.65 -3.94
CA VAL A 9 10.94 -9.78 -4.62
C VAL A 9 12.04 -8.99 -3.90
N ASN A 10 11.86 -7.68 -3.74
CA ASN A 10 12.84 -6.78 -3.12
C ASN A 10 12.32 -6.34 -1.75
N ASN A 11 12.32 -7.24 -0.79
CA ASN A 11 11.75 -6.99 0.54
C ASN A 11 12.77 -7.12 1.69
N ASP A 12 14.06 -7.25 1.41
CA ASP A 12 15.13 -7.13 2.42
C ASP A 12 15.32 -5.66 2.82
N MET A 13 14.36 -5.14 3.58
CA MET A 13 14.26 -3.72 3.94
C MET A 13 14.08 -3.52 5.44
N THR A 14 14.84 -4.26 6.25
CA THR A 14 14.71 -4.26 7.72
C THR A 14 14.77 -2.83 8.30
N THR A 15 15.67 -1.98 7.82
CA THR A 15 15.78 -0.58 8.30
C THR A 15 14.54 0.24 7.95
N PHE A 16 14.03 0.09 6.74
CA PHE A 16 12.81 0.77 6.30
C PHE A 16 11.60 0.38 7.16
N TYR A 17 11.42 -0.92 7.43
CA TYR A 17 10.34 -1.38 8.30
C TYR A 17 10.47 -0.85 9.73
N LYS A 18 11.69 -0.75 10.28
CA LYS A 18 11.93 -0.10 11.59
C LYS A 18 11.53 1.38 11.56
N ASN A 19 11.89 2.10 10.51
CA ASN A 19 11.49 3.50 10.33
C ASN A 19 9.96 3.63 10.25
N CYS A 20 9.26 2.68 9.60
CA CYS A 20 7.79 2.64 9.60
C CYS A 20 7.21 2.42 11.00
N ILE A 21 7.80 1.50 11.79
CA ILE A 21 7.38 1.23 13.17
C ILE A 21 7.54 2.50 14.02
N ASP A 22 8.68 3.17 13.94
CA ASP A 22 8.95 4.40 14.70
C ASP A 22 8.03 5.55 14.27
N ALA A 23 7.80 5.70 12.95
CA ALA A 23 6.95 6.75 12.39
C ALA A 23 5.50 6.64 12.84
N LEU A 24 4.98 5.42 12.96
CA LEU A 24 3.60 5.15 13.30
C LEU A 24 3.37 4.86 14.80
N GLY A 25 4.43 4.59 15.54
CA GLY A 25 4.36 4.11 16.92
C GLY A 25 3.69 5.06 17.91
N SER A 26 3.66 6.37 17.65
CA SER A 26 3.00 7.35 18.53
C SER A 26 1.49 7.47 18.31
N SER A 27 0.93 6.81 17.31
CA SER A 27 -0.48 6.88 16.91
C SER A 27 -1.30 5.73 17.50
N ASP A 28 -2.62 5.85 17.48
CA ASP A 28 -3.57 4.79 17.86
C ASP A 28 -3.95 3.91 16.66
N TYR A 29 -3.04 3.73 15.70
CA TYR A 29 -3.30 2.94 14.50
C TYR A 29 -3.14 1.44 14.74
N GLN A 30 -3.94 0.67 14.02
CA GLN A 30 -3.65 -0.73 13.74
C GLN A 30 -2.82 -0.81 12.46
N VAL A 31 -1.68 -1.49 12.51
CA VAL A 31 -0.73 -1.56 11.39
C VAL A 31 -0.45 -3.01 11.05
N VAL A 32 -0.78 -3.41 9.84
CA VAL A 32 -0.43 -4.73 9.29
C VAL A 32 0.77 -4.57 8.36
N ILE A 33 1.84 -5.32 8.61
CA ILE A 33 3.07 -5.31 7.79
C ILE A 33 3.29 -6.70 7.21
N SER A 34 3.26 -6.82 5.87
CA SER A 34 3.66 -8.02 5.14
C SER A 34 5.10 -7.88 4.65
N VAL A 35 6.04 -8.56 5.32
CA VAL A 35 7.49 -8.35 5.12
C VAL A 35 8.13 -9.32 4.13
N GLY A 36 7.40 -10.36 3.67
CA GLY A 36 7.97 -11.44 2.84
C GLY A 36 8.89 -12.37 3.63
N ASN A 37 9.78 -13.07 2.92
CA ASN A 37 10.65 -14.11 3.51
C ASN A 37 12.10 -13.65 3.79
N GLN A 38 12.47 -12.42 3.42
CA GLN A 38 13.87 -11.96 3.49
C GLN A 38 14.17 -11.21 4.79
N VAL A 39 13.15 -10.93 5.60
CA VAL A 39 13.27 -10.17 6.85
C VAL A 39 13.03 -11.09 8.06
N ASP A 40 13.84 -10.95 9.09
CA ASP A 40 13.61 -11.63 10.36
C ASP A 40 12.44 -10.97 11.12
N ILE A 41 11.29 -11.64 11.10
CA ILE A 41 10.06 -11.19 11.74
C ILE A 41 10.23 -11.00 13.23
N LYS A 42 10.91 -11.94 13.91
CA LYS A 42 11.13 -11.86 15.36
C LYS A 42 11.93 -10.63 15.76
N LEU A 43 12.87 -10.22 14.90
CA LEU A 43 13.63 -9.00 15.10
C LEU A 43 12.73 -7.76 15.01
N LEU A 44 11.80 -7.71 14.06
CA LEU A 44 10.87 -6.58 13.93
C LEU A 44 9.80 -6.59 15.04
N GLU A 45 9.27 -7.75 15.39
CA GLU A 45 8.33 -7.88 16.53
C GLU A 45 8.98 -7.44 17.85
N GLY A 46 10.22 -7.89 18.12
CA GLY A 46 10.99 -7.45 19.28
C GLY A 46 11.26 -5.95 19.26
N TYR A 47 11.53 -5.38 18.10
CA TYR A 47 11.73 -3.95 17.93
C TYR A 47 10.44 -3.17 18.23
N ALA A 48 9.31 -3.56 17.63
CA ALA A 48 8.01 -2.93 17.88
C ALA A 48 7.60 -3.02 19.37
N ALA A 49 7.81 -4.17 20.01
CA ALA A 49 7.51 -4.34 21.43
C ALA A 49 8.39 -3.47 22.34
N SER A 50 9.63 -3.16 21.93
CA SER A 50 10.55 -2.32 22.70
C SER A 50 10.35 -0.82 22.51
N SER A 51 9.65 -0.40 21.46
CA SER A 51 9.50 1.01 21.05
C SER A 51 8.50 1.81 21.90
N ASN A 52 7.89 1.21 22.95
CA ASN A 52 6.84 1.83 23.76
C ASN A 52 5.70 2.43 22.89
N SER A 53 5.39 1.74 21.82
CA SER A 53 4.40 2.15 20.81
C SER A 53 2.98 2.11 21.36
N LYS A 54 2.14 3.07 20.96
CA LYS A 54 0.68 3.02 21.12
C LYS A 54 0.01 2.26 19.99
N ALA A 55 0.63 2.26 18.80
CA ALA A 55 0.11 1.53 17.66
C ALA A 55 0.19 0.02 17.89
N GLU A 56 -0.80 -0.71 17.38
CA GLU A 56 -0.83 -2.16 17.37
C GLU A 56 -0.22 -2.69 16.06
N PHE A 57 0.94 -3.35 16.14
CA PHE A 57 1.62 -3.92 14.98
C PHE A 57 1.34 -5.41 14.83
N CYS A 58 0.87 -5.82 13.64
CA CYS A 58 0.76 -7.21 13.20
C CYS A 58 1.76 -7.43 12.06
N ILE A 59 2.88 -8.11 12.34
CA ILE A 59 3.98 -8.31 11.39
C ILE A 59 3.98 -9.77 10.94
N LEU A 60 3.79 -10.01 9.65
CA LEU A 60 3.62 -11.35 9.08
C LEU A 60 4.46 -11.51 7.80
N PRO A 61 4.89 -12.73 7.46
CA PRO A 61 5.60 -12.97 6.20
C PRO A 61 4.67 -12.71 5.00
N TYR A 62 3.42 -13.17 5.10
CA TYR A 62 2.38 -13.01 4.09
C TYR A 62 1.02 -12.80 4.75
N VAL A 63 0.16 -12.08 4.07
CA VAL A 63 -1.24 -11.85 4.45
C VAL A 63 -2.15 -12.13 3.25
N ASP A 64 -3.43 -12.39 3.52
CA ASP A 64 -4.46 -12.25 2.49
C ASP A 64 -4.65 -10.75 2.20
N GLN A 65 -3.94 -10.26 1.16
CA GLN A 65 -3.90 -8.86 0.79
C GLN A 65 -5.30 -8.31 0.52
N ILE A 66 -6.16 -9.08 -0.13
CA ILE A 66 -7.54 -8.68 -0.42
C ILE A 66 -8.34 -8.46 0.88
N ALA A 67 -8.23 -9.40 1.83
CA ALA A 67 -8.92 -9.27 3.11
C ALA A 67 -8.44 -8.06 3.92
N VAL A 68 -7.14 -7.73 3.84
CA VAL A 68 -6.56 -6.55 4.52
C VAL A 68 -7.01 -5.27 3.82
N LEU A 69 -6.92 -5.19 2.48
CA LEU A 69 -7.30 -4.00 1.70
C LEU A 69 -8.78 -3.63 1.85
N GLN A 70 -9.67 -4.60 2.07
CA GLN A 70 -11.08 -4.34 2.36
C GLN A 70 -11.30 -3.51 3.64
N LYS A 71 -10.30 -3.41 4.50
CA LYS A 71 -10.39 -2.72 5.81
C LYS A 71 -9.34 -1.62 5.96
N ALA A 72 -8.41 -1.53 5.04
CA ALA A 72 -7.32 -0.55 5.10
C ALA A 72 -7.83 0.86 4.75
N ASP A 73 -7.37 1.85 5.50
CA ASP A 73 -7.59 3.27 5.22
C ASP A 73 -6.48 3.85 4.34
N VAL A 74 -5.28 3.26 4.38
CA VAL A 74 -4.12 3.64 3.55
C VAL A 74 -3.19 2.45 3.36
N PHE A 75 -2.54 2.38 2.19
CA PHE A 75 -1.58 1.32 1.86
C PHE A 75 -0.23 1.92 1.44
N LEU A 76 0.84 1.60 2.18
CA LEU A 76 2.20 1.87 1.75
C LEU A 76 2.71 0.69 0.90
N THR A 77 3.04 0.99 -0.36
CA THR A 77 3.34 -0.02 -1.36
C THR A 77 4.54 0.33 -2.22
N HIS A 78 5.25 -0.71 -2.71
CA HIS A 78 6.27 -0.60 -3.76
C HIS A 78 5.70 -0.30 -5.16
N CYS A 79 4.38 -0.18 -5.30
CA CYS A 79 3.69 0.10 -6.57
C CYS A 79 3.75 -1.00 -7.62
N GLY A 80 3.78 -2.28 -7.24
CA GLY A 80 3.51 -3.37 -8.17
C GLY A 80 2.09 -3.24 -8.74
N MET A 81 1.93 -3.45 -10.06
CA MET A 81 0.67 -3.21 -10.79
C MET A 81 -0.54 -3.90 -10.13
N ASN A 82 -0.39 -5.16 -9.71
CA ASN A 82 -1.50 -5.90 -9.09
C ASN A 82 -1.89 -5.29 -7.75
N SER A 83 -0.90 -5.02 -6.88
CA SER A 83 -1.15 -4.43 -5.56
C SER A 83 -1.81 -3.06 -5.64
N VAL A 84 -1.40 -2.22 -6.60
CA VAL A 84 -2.01 -0.92 -6.85
C VAL A 84 -3.44 -1.08 -7.36
N SER A 85 -3.67 -1.97 -8.33
CA SER A 85 -5.01 -2.22 -8.89
C SER A 85 -5.97 -2.74 -7.81
N GLU A 86 -5.52 -3.66 -6.96
CA GLU A 86 -6.31 -4.19 -5.85
C GLU A 86 -6.64 -3.11 -4.82
N ALA A 87 -5.65 -2.30 -4.40
CA ALA A 87 -5.88 -1.21 -3.46
C ALA A 87 -6.89 -0.18 -4.00
N LEU A 88 -6.72 0.26 -5.23
CA LEU A 88 -7.63 1.22 -5.86
C LEU A 88 -9.03 0.63 -6.11
N TYR A 89 -9.13 -0.69 -6.37
CA TYR A 89 -10.42 -1.37 -6.43
C TYR A 89 -11.19 -1.27 -5.10
N PHE A 90 -10.50 -1.38 -3.97
CA PHE A 90 -11.08 -1.21 -2.63
C PHE A 90 -11.08 0.24 -2.14
N LYS A 91 -10.80 1.20 -3.01
CA LYS A 91 -10.80 2.65 -2.71
C LYS A 91 -9.74 3.07 -1.70
N VAL A 92 -8.65 2.30 -1.57
CA VAL A 92 -7.57 2.58 -0.62
C VAL A 92 -6.53 3.50 -1.26
N PRO A 93 -6.32 4.72 -0.72
CA PRO A 93 -5.28 5.62 -1.18
C PRO A 93 -3.88 5.11 -0.81
N LEU A 94 -2.87 5.57 -1.54
CA LEU A 94 -1.53 5.00 -1.50
C LEU A 94 -0.47 5.98 -0.97
N VAL A 95 0.43 5.45 -0.12
CA VAL A 95 1.78 5.99 0.06
C VAL A 95 2.70 5.14 -0.82
N MET A 96 3.40 5.77 -1.76
CA MET A 96 4.07 5.07 -2.86
C MET A 96 5.59 5.13 -2.72
N TYR A 97 6.25 3.97 -2.63
CA TYR A 97 7.70 3.84 -2.55
C TYR A 97 8.24 2.88 -3.62
N PRO A 98 8.20 3.28 -4.91
CA PRO A 98 8.61 2.43 -6.02
C PRO A 98 10.14 2.25 -6.07
N GLN A 99 10.59 1.02 -6.37
CA GLN A 99 12.00 0.63 -6.39
C GLN A 99 12.53 0.33 -7.79
N THR A 100 11.66 0.02 -8.74
CA THR A 100 12.01 -0.29 -10.13
C THR A 100 11.40 0.71 -11.10
N ASN A 101 11.92 0.76 -12.35
CA ASN A 101 11.39 1.66 -13.36
C ASN A 101 9.93 1.35 -13.75
N GLU A 102 9.55 0.08 -13.73
CA GLU A 102 8.15 -0.33 -13.96
C GLU A 102 7.25 0.21 -12.85
N GLN A 103 7.63 0.03 -11.60
CA GLN A 103 6.91 0.53 -10.43
C GLN A 103 6.81 2.06 -10.41
N LYS A 104 7.86 2.77 -10.84
CA LYS A 104 7.85 4.24 -10.99
C LYS A 104 6.82 4.69 -12.02
N GLY A 105 6.66 3.94 -13.14
CA GLY A 105 5.63 4.23 -14.13
C GLY A 105 4.22 4.07 -13.57
N VAL A 106 3.97 3.03 -12.77
CA VAL A 106 2.69 2.82 -12.08
C VAL A 106 2.43 3.93 -11.07
N ALA A 107 3.43 4.22 -10.23
CA ALA A 107 3.32 5.27 -9.21
C ALA A 107 3.08 6.65 -9.84
N PHE A 108 3.77 6.97 -10.93
CA PHE A 108 3.54 8.22 -11.68
C PHE A 108 2.09 8.35 -12.12
N ARG A 109 1.49 7.26 -12.63
CA ARG A 109 0.09 7.30 -13.05
C ARG A 109 -0.87 7.48 -11.87
N VAL A 110 -0.60 6.88 -10.73
CA VAL A 110 -1.41 7.07 -9.51
C VAL A 110 -1.32 8.50 -9.00
N ASP A 111 -0.12 9.08 -9.02
CA ASP A 111 0.14 10.48 -8.64
C ASP A 111 -0.63 11.47 -9.54
N GLU A 112 -0.55 11.29 -10.87
CA GLU A 112 -1.36 12.09 -11.83
C GLU A 112 -2.87 12.03 -11.54
N LEU A 113 -3.36 10.88 -11.08
CA LEU A 113 -4.76 10.68 -10.73
C LEU A 113 -5.10 11.17 -9.31
N GLY A 114 -4.11 11.60 -8.54
CA GLY A 114 -4.27 12.12 -7.19
C GLY A 114 -4.70 11.09 -6.16
N ALA A 115 -4.50 9.79 -6.43
CA ALA A 115 -4.90 8.70 -5.53
C ALA A 115 -3.78 8.17 -4.63
N GLY A 116 -2.61 8.83 -4.65
CA GLY A 116 -1.48 8.47 -3.80
C GLY A 116 -0.41 9.53 -3.78
N LEU A 117 0.49 9.43 -2.82
CA LEU A 117 1.61 10.33 -2.57
C LEU A 117 2.94 9.57 -2.68
N TYR A 118 3.92 10.13 -3.40
CA TYR A 118 5.28 9.61 -3.40
C TYR A 118 5.96 9.80 -2.04
N LEU A 119 6.49 8.72 -1.48
CA LEU A 119 7.42 8.77 -0.37
C LEU A 119 8.82 9.06 -0.93
N THR A 120 9.26 10.29 -0.78
CA THR A 120 10.59 10.76 -1.25
C THR A 120 11.64 10.77 -0.14
N ASP A 121 11.21 10.67 1.11
CA ASP A 121 12.05 10.64 2.31
C ASP A 121 11.67 9.43 3.17
N GLU A 122 12.57 8.43 3.22
CA GLU A 122 12.37 7.19 3.99
C GLU A 122 12.77 7.30 5.47
N THR A 123 13.08 8.51 5.95
CA THR A 123 13.29 8.74 7.38
C THR A 123 11.97 8.61 8.15
N VAL A 124 12.07 8.41 9.47
CA VAL A 124 10.90 8.36 10.35
C VAL A 124 9.99 9.56 10.15
N MET A 125 10.55 10.77 10.04
CA MET A 125 9.78 12.00 9.84
C MET A 125 9.13 12.07 8.45
N GLY A 126 9.84 11.66 7.40
CA GLY A 126 9.30 11.63 6.05
C GLY A 126 8.14 10.66 5.92
N ILE A 127 8.27 9.45 6.47
CA ILE A 127 7.21 8.44 6.51
C ILE A 127 5.99 8.95 7.30
N GLN A 128 6.21 9.53 8.49
CA GLN A 128 5.15 10.08 9.32
C GLN A 128 4.39 11.18 8.58
N THR A 129 5.11 12.09 7.92
CA THR A 129 4.52 13.19 7.14
C THR A 129 3.69 12.65 5.98
N ALA A 130 4.18 11.65 5.23
CA ALA A 130 3.47 11.07 4.11
C ALA A 130 2.16 10.38 4.55
N PHE A 131 2.18 9.60 5.62
CA PHE A 131 0.97 8.99 6.16
C PHE A 131 -0.03 10.03 6.66
N HIS A 132 0.46 11.05 7.39
CA HIS A 132 -0.38 12.14 7.87
C HIS A 132 -1.07 12.86 6.71
N GLU A 133 -0.34 13.20 5.65
CA GLU A 133 -0.89 13.87 4.47
C GLU A 133 -1.98 13.01 3.79
N VAL A 134 -1.70 11.74 3.52
CA VAL A 134 -2.66 10.88 2.81
C VAL A 134 -3.91 10.60 3.66
N ILE A 135 -3.76 10.46 4.98
CA ILE A 135 -4.89 10.17 5.89
C ILE A 135 -5.75 11.41 6.14
N GLN A 136 -5.15 12.60 6.28
CA GLN A 136 -5.89 13.83 6.61
C GLN A 136 -6.49 14.52 5.38
N ASN A 137 -5.96 14.29 4.20
CA ASN A 137 -6.44 14.89 2.98
C ASN A 137 -7.42 13.97 2.25
N GLU A 138 -8.71 14.20 2.45
CA GLU A 138 -9.80 13.41 1.88
C GLU A 138 -9.79 13.31 0.34
N MET A 139 -9.02 14.16 -0.33
CA MET A 139 -8.92 14.12 -1.80
C MET A 139 -8.28 12.82 -2.31
N TYR A 140 -7.30 12.25 -1.59
CA TYR A 140 -6.71 10.97 -1.96
C TYR A 140 -7.75 9.83 -1.93
N GLN A 141 -8.55 9.78 -0.87
CA GLN A 141 -9.64 8.80 -0.72
C GLN A 141 -10.71 8.98 -1.80
N LYS A 142 -11.09 10.22 -2.09
CA LYS A 142 -12.07 10.56 -3.13
C LYS A 142 -11.59 10.08 -4.50
N HIS A 143 -10.35 10.40 -4.90
CA HIS A 143 -9.81 10.00 -6.18
C HIS A 143 -9.62 8.48 -6.29
N ALA A 144 -9.20 7.80 -5.23
CA ALA A 144 -9.18 6.33 -5.19
C ALA A 144 -10.59 5.75 -5.41
N GLY A 145 -11.62 6.38 -4.84
CA GLY A 145 -13.03 6.05 -5.06
C GLY A 145 -13.47 6.21 -6.52
N GLU A 146 -13.09 7.31 -7.17
CA GLU A 146 -13.41 7.57 -8.60
C GLU A 146 -12.75 6.52 -9.52
N ILE A 147 -11.52 6.10 -9.21
CA ILE A 147 -10.83 5.03 -9.94
C ILE A 147 -11.55 3.69 -9.73
N SER A 148 -11.92 3.35 -8.50
CA SER A 148 -12.69 2.14 -8.19
C SER A 148 -14.00 2.08 -8.99
N ASP A 149 -14.74 3.18 -9.04
CA ASP A 149 -15.97 3.27 -9.82
C ASP A 149 -15.71 3.11 -11.34
N SER A 150 -14.55 3.57 -11.82
CA SER A 150 -14.13 3.33 -13.21
C SER A 150 -13.90 1.84 -13.46
N PHE A 151 -13.22 1.12 -12.56
CA PHE A 151 -13.03 -0.33 -12.67
C PHE A 151 -14.36 -1.08 -12.73
N ALA A 152 -15.33 -0.71 -11.87
CA ALA A 152 -16.66 -1.31 -11.87
C ALA A 152 -17.38 -1.14 -13.24
N ARG A 153 -17.21 0.00 -13.90
CA ARG A 153 -17.80 0.28 -15.23
C ARG A 153 -17.12 -0.47 -16.38
N CYS A 154 -15.89 -0.94 -16.20
CA CYS A 154 -15.16 -1.65 -17.28
C CYS A 154 -15.76 -3.02 -17.63
N GLY A 155 -16.58 -3.63 -16.77
CA GLY A 155 -17.30 -4.87 -17.04
C GLY A 155 -16.45 -6.15 -16.90
N GLY A 156 -15.19 -6.05 -16.49
CA GLY A 156 -14.31 -7.16 -16.13
C GLY A 156 -14.17 -8.27 -17.18
N CYS A 157 -14.03 -9.50 -16.73
CA CYS A 157 -13.82 -10.67 -17.59
C CYS A 157 -14.96 -10.89 -18.59
N LYS A 158 -16.21 -10.63 -18.21
CA LYS A 158 -17.37 -10.80 -19.11
C LYS A 158 -17.22 -9.90 -20.34
N LYS A 159 -16.94 -8.62 -20.11
CA LYS A 159 -16.74 -7.65 -21.21
C LYS A 159 -15.53 -7.97 -22.07
N ALA A 160 -14.45 -8.45 -21.46
CA ALA A 160 -13.27 -8.90 -22.19
C ALA A 160 -13.59 -10.07 -23.13
N VAL A 161 -14.31 -11.09 -22.66
CA VAL A 161 -14.74 -12.23 -23.49
C VAL A 161 -15.66 -11.78 -24.62
N GLU A 162 -16.66 -10.92 -24.34
CA GLU A 162 -17.53 -10.34 -25.38
C GLU A 162 -16.72 -9.68 -26.49
N LYS A 163 -15.72 -8.86 -26.12
CA LYS A 163 -14.85 -8.19 -27.08
C LYS A 163 -13.96 -9.13 -27.87
N ILE A 164 -13.42 -10.18 -27.26
CA ILE A 164 -12.64 -11.19 -27.96
C ILE A 164 -13.51 -11.90 -29.01
N VAL A 165 -14.70 -12.34 -28.62
CA VAL A 165 -15.63 -13.03 -29.55
C VAL A 165 -16.03 -12.11 -30.69
N GLU A 166 -16.34 -10.82 -30.42
CA GLU A 166 -16.69 -9.83 -31.46
C GLU A 166 -15.59 -9.64 -32.50
N VAL A 167 -14.31 -9.72 -32.09
CA VAL A 167 -13.16 -9.52 -33.02
C VAL A 167 -12.86 -10.78 -33.83
N PHE A 168 -13.13 -11.97 -33.31
CA PHE A 168 -12.75 -13.26 -33.91
C PHE A 168 -13.95 -14.08 -34.45
N ALA A 169 -15.16 -13.55 -34.37
CA ALA A 169 -16.35 -14.13 -35.00
C ALA A 169 -16.57 -13.57 -36.40
#